data_b80a62d490f99055b06bbfa0d8e48dff
#
_entry.id   b80a62d490f99055b06bbfa0d8e48dff
#
_cell.length_a   1.000
_cell.length_b   1.000
_cell.length_c   1.000
_cell.angle_alpha   90.00
_cell.angle_beta   90.00
_cell.angle_gamma   90.00
#
_symmetry.space_group_name_H-M   'P 1'
#
loop_
_entity.id
_entity.type
_entity.pdbx_description
1 polymer ?
#
loop_
_entity_poly.entity_id
_entity_poly.type
_entity_poly.pdbx_seq_one_letter_code
_entity_poly.pdbx_strand_id
1 'polypeptide(L)'
;PVFWATNQTFNPYDEEEKVAAFAGIGYPKKFFKSLNNVVGTRSFADHYQYTDEDIERLIMWADKKGAKLITTEKDWVRLPVQMQDKIKYAKLQTVIENAFYDWLKEKLA
;
A
#
# COMPACT_ATOMS: atom_id res chain seq x y z
N PRO A 1 17.32 -24.99 -5.53
CA PRO A 1 16.06 -24.46 -5.05
C PRO A 1 15.33 -23.62 -6.10
N VAL A 2 14.03 -23.73 -6.11
CA VAL A 2 13.20 -22.93 -7.01
C VAL A 2 12.63 -21.75 -6.22
N PHE A 3 12.83 -20.56 -6.73
CA PHE A 3 12.28 -19.34 -6.13
C PHE A 3 11.15 -18.81 -7.01
N TRP A 4 10.06 -18.44 -6.37
CA TRP A 4 8.94 -17.83 -7.05
C TRP A 4 8.87 -16.34 -6.72
N ALA A 5 8.61 -15.53 -7.74
CA ALA A 5 8.39 -14.11 -7.53
C ALA A 5 6.98 -13.88 -6.96
N THR A 6 6.89 -13.98 -5.64
CA THR A 6 5.65 -13.76 -4.92
C THR A 6 5.71 -12.44 -4.18
N ASN A 7 4.85 -11.51 -4.56
CA ASN A 7 4.71 -10.23 -3.89
C ASN A 7 3.68 -10.37 -2.77
N GLN A 8 4.06 -9.93 -1.58
CA GLN A 8 3.15 -9.85 -0.44
C GLN A 8 2.97 -8.40 -0.05
N THR A 9 1.73 -8.01 0.21
CA THR A 9 1.40 -6.69 0.71
C THR A 9 1.07 -6.83 2.19
N PHE A 10 1.83 -6.13 3.03
CA PHE A 10 1.58 -6.12 4.46
C PHE A 10 0.59 -5.03 4.78
N ASN A 11 -0.63 -5.44 5.16
CA ASN A 11 -1.67 -4.54 5.57
C ASN A 11 -1.47 -4.21 7.06
N PRO A 12 -1.31 -2.93 7.43
CA PRO A 12 -1.11 -2.55 8.84
C PRO A 12 -2.39 -2.65 9.68
N TYR A 13 -3.52 -2.93 9.05
CA TYR A 13 -4.80 -3.13 9.73
C TYR A 13 -5.10 -4.61 9.92
N ASP A 14 -6.02 -4.92 10.82
CA ASP A 14 -6.49 -6.28 11.02
C ASP A 14 -7.10 -6.84 9.74
N GLU A 15 -7.00 -8.15 9.54
CA GLU A 15 -7.50 -8.80 8.33
C GLU A 15 -9.01 -8.63 8.12
N GLU A 16 -9.75 -8.43 9.19
CA GLU A 16 -11.19 -8.27 9.15
C GLU A 16 -11.64 -6.82 8.90
N GLU A 17 -10.72 -5.87 9.03
CA GLU A 17 -11.08 -4.47 8.83
C GLU A 17 -11.27 -4.17 7.34
N LYS A 18 -12.34 -3.43 7.05
CA LYS A 18 -12.58 -2.91 5.70
C LYS A 18 -11.60 -1.79 5.41
N VAL A 19 -11.05 -1.79 4.20
CA VAL A 19 -10.12 -0.74 3.78
C VAL A 19 -10.62 -0.04 2.52
N ALA A 20 -10.37 1.26 2.48
CA ALA A 20 -10.55 2.08 1.28
C ALA A 20 -9.15 2.49 0.84
N ALA A 21 -8.78 2.11 -0.38
CA ALA A 21 -7.42 2.26 -0.87
C ALA A 21 -7.31 3.34 -1.93
N PHE A 22 -6.23 4.10 -1.90
CA PHE A 22 -5.93 5.07 -2.95
C PHE A 22 -4.46 4.95 -3.37
N ALA A 23 -4.18 5.29 -4.60
CA ALA A 23 -2.82 5.24 -5.13
C ALA A 23 -2.64 6.15 -6.33
N GLY A 24 -1.46 6.79 -6.40
CA GLY A 24 -1.01 7.58 -7.55
C GLY A 24 0.27 6.97 -8.11
N ILE A 25 0.18 5.72 -8.58
CA ILE A 25 1.30 4.96 -9.14
C ILE A 25 0.94 4.44 -10.53
N GLY A 26 1.94 3.95 -11.28
CA GLY A 26 1.74 3.52 -12.66
C GLY A 26 0.79 2.34 -12.84
N TYR A 27 0.75 1.42 -11.87
CA TYR A 27 -0.10 0.22 -11.93
C TYR A 27 -0.91 0.04 -10.65
N PRO A 28 -1.90 0.90 -10.41
CA PRO A 28 -2.65 0.86 -9.14
C PRO A 28 -3.49 -0.40 -8.94
N LYS A 29 -3.95 -1.03 -10.04
CA LYS A 29 -4.77 -2.25 -9.95
C LYS A 29 -4.05 -3.38 -9.24
N LYS A 30 -2.75 -3.55 -9.48
CA LYS A 30 -1.95 -4.59 -8.84
C LYS A 30 -1.92 -4.39 -7.33
N PHE A 31 -1.75 -3.15 -6.88
CA PHE A 31 -1.79 -2.80 -5.48
C PHE A 31 -3.15 -3.11 -4.86
N PHE A 32 -4.23 -2.66 -5.51
CA PHE A 32 -5.58 -2.87 -4.99
C PHE A 32 -5.94 -4.35 -4.87
N LYS A 33 -5.52 -5.17 -5.84
CA LYS A 33 -5.75 -6.61 -5.80
C LYS A 33 -4.97 -7.34 -4.71
N SER A 34 -3.86 -6.76 -4.25
CA SER A 34 -3.04 -7.37 -3.21
C SER A 34 -3.61 -7.20 -1.80
N LEU A 35 -4.61 -6.34 -1.65
CA LEU A 35 -5.23 -6.03 -0.37
C LEU A 35 -6.48 -6.89 -0.15
N ASN A 36 -6.76 -7.19 1.13
CA ASN A 36 -7.98 -7.89 1.53
C ASN A 36 -9.02 -6.87 2.01
N ASN A 37 -10.30 -7.22 1.85
CA ASN A 37 -11.43 -6.44 2.36
C ASN A 37 -11.49 -5.01 1.82
N VAL A 38 -11.12 -4.82 0.55
CA VAL A 38 -11.19 -3.52 -0.10
C VAL A 38 -12.64 -3.21 -0.46
N VAL A 39 -13.18 -2.13 0.11
CA VAL A 39 -14.56 -1.70 -0.13
C VAL A 39 -14.64 -0.52 -1.10
N GLY A 40 -13.52 0.06 -1.45
CA GLY A 40 -13.46 1.13 -2.44
C GLY A 40 -12.02 1.43 -2.83
N THR A 41 -11.84 1.96 -4.03
CA THR A 41 -10.53 2.36 -4.56
C THR A 41 -10.61 3.72 -5.22
N ARG A 42 -9.52 4.48 -5.13
CA ARG A 42 -9.34 5.75 -5.82
C ARG A 42 -7.97 5.77 -6.47
N SER A 43 -7.93 6.04 -7.77
CA SER A 43 -6.68 6.16 -8.52
C SER A 43 -6.40 7.63 -8.84
N PHE A 44 -5.16 8.03 -8.66
CA PHE A 44 -4.67 9.35 -9.02
C PHE A 44 -3.60 9.21 -10.08
N ALA A 45 -3.23 10.30 -10.73
CA ALA A 45 -2.14 10.30 -11.70
C ALA A 45 -0.83 9.88 -11.02
N ASP A 46 0.04 9.20 -11.76
CA ASP A 46 1.36 8.84 -11.26
C ASP A 46 2.10 10.10 -10.79
N HIS A 47 2.74 10.03 -9.63
CA HIS A 47 3.42 11.16 -8.99
C HIS A 47 2.51 12.31 -8.57
N TYR A 48 1.22 12.02 -8.33
CA TYR A 48 0.26 13.04 -7.91
C TYR A 48 0.71 13.73 -6.61
N GLN A 49 0.58 15.05 -6.56
CA GLN A 49 0.90 15.85 -5.38
C GLN A 49 -0.37 16.06 -4.55
N TYR A 50 -0.45 15.35 -3.43
CA TYR A 50 -1.62 15.40 -2.57
C TYR A 50 -1.65 16.69 -1.76
N THR A 51 -2.81 17.34 -1.72
CA THR A 51 -3.06 18.50 -0.86
C THR A 51 -3.76 18.05 0.43
N ASP A 52 -3.79 18.93 1.43
CA ASP A 52 -4.54 18.66 2.65
C ASP A 52 -6.02 18.38 2.35
N GLU A 53 -6.60 19.15 1.42
CA GLU A 53 -8.00 18.97 1.01
C GLU A 53 -8.23 17.60 0.37
N ASP A 54 -7.31 17.14 -0.48
CA ASP A 54 -7.41 15.82 -1.08
C ASP A 54 -7.49 14.74 -0.01
N ILE A 55 -6.63 14.84 0.98
CA ILE A 55 -6.55 13.84 2.05
C ILE A 55 -7.78 13.90 2.94
N GLU A 56 -8.26 15.09 3.27
CA GLU A 56 -9.49 15.23 4.05
C GLU A 56 -10.69 14.61 3.34
N ARG A 57 -10.81 14.81 2.03
CA ARG A 57 -11.87 14.20 1.22
C ARG A 57 -11.75 12.67 1.20
N LEU A 58 -10.53 12.16 1.11
CA LEU A 58 -10.30 10.71 1.15
C LEU A 58 -10.66 10.11 2.49
N ILE A 59 -10.32 10.79 3.58
CA ILE A 59 -10.68 10.35 4.94
C ILE A 59 -12.20 10.31 5.08
N MET A 60 -12.90 11.35 4.64
CA MET A 60 -14.37 11.39 4.68
C MET A 60 -14.99 10.28 3.82
N TRP A 61 -14.44 10.04 2.65
CA TRP A 61 -14.88 8.97 1.77
C TRP A 61 -14.74 7.59 2.43
N ALA A 62 -13.59 7.32 3.06
CA ALA A 62 -13.37 6.08 3.78
C ALA A 62 -14.31 5.93 4.98
N ASP A 63 -14.51 7.01 5.74
CA ASP A 63 -15.40 7.00 6.90
C ASP A 63 -16.84 6.69 6.51
N LYS A 64 -17.31 7.23 5.40
CA LYS A 64 -18.67 6.94 4.89
C LYS A 64 -18.84 5.48 4.54
N LYS A 65 -17.77 4.80 4.16
CA LYS A 65 -17.78 3.37 3.85
C LYS A 65 -17.54 2.49 5.07
N GLY A 66 -17.33 3.09 6.24
CA GLY A 66 -16.95 2.34 7.43
C GLY A 66 -15.61 1.66 7.30
N ALA A 67 -14.70 2.25 6.55
CA ALA A 67 -13.41 1.66 6.20
C ALA A 67 -12.24 2.51 6.70
N LYS A 68 -11.09 1.88 6.82
CA LYS A 68 -9.82 2.56 7.10
C LYS A 68 -9.13 2.93 5.80
N LEU A 69 -8.55 4.11 5.75
CA LEU A 69 -7.86 4.60 4.57
C LEU A 69 -6.45 4.02 4.50
N ILE A 70 -6.06 3.51 3.34
CA ILE A 70 -4.74 2.91 3.13
C ILE A 70 -4.18 3.35 1.77
N THR A 71 -2.87 3.48 1.69
CA THR A 71 -2.20 3.83 0.44
C THR A 71 -0.88 3.05 0.30
N THR A 72 -0.15 3.30 -0.78
CA THR A 72 1.19 2.73 -0.96
C THR A 72 2.23 3.51 -0.18
N GLU A 73 3.37 2.90 0.09
CA GLU A 73 4.49 3.59 0.73
C GLU A 73 4.97 4.78 -0.10
N LYS A 74 5.02 4.63 -1.43
CA LYS A 74 5.43 5.72 -2.34
C LYS A 74 4.48 6.92 -2.27
N ASP A 75 3.18 6.66 -2.16
CA ASP A 75 2.20 7.72 -2.04
C ASP A 75 2.26 8.38 -0.66
N TRP A 76 2.45 7.57 0.38
CA TRP A 76 2.50 8.05 1.75
C TRP A 76 3.60 9.11 1.95
N VAL A 77 4.79 8.89 1.36
CA VAL A 77 5.90 9.84 1.48
C VAL A 77 5.63 11.16 0.76
N ARG A 78 4.67 11.19 -0.17
CA ARG A 78 4.24 12.39 -0.87
C ARG A 78 3.12 13.15 -0.16
N LEU A 79 2.59 12.59 0.92
CA LEU A 79 1.54 13.26 1.68
C LEU A 79 2.12 14.46 2.43
N PRO A 80 1.32 15.52 2.63
CA PRO A 80 1.73 16.58 3.55
C PRO A 80 2.11 15.99 4.90
N VAL A 81 3.20 16.48 5.50
CA VAL A 81 3.76 15.91 6.73
C VAL A 81 2.70 15.81 7.84
N GLN A 82 1.86 16.83 7.98
CA GLN A 82 0.81 16.86 9.00
C GLN A 82 -0.29 15.82 8.77
N MET A 83 -0.38 15.24 7.57
CA MET A 83 -1.37 14.21 7.23
C MET A 83 -0.82 12.79 7.33
N GLN A 84 0.49 12.62 7.36
CA GLN A 84 1.11 11.30 7.36
C GLN A 84 0.70 10.44 8.56
N ASP A 85 0.55 11.03 9.73
CA ASP A 85 0.18 10.30 10.94
C ASP A 85 -1.27 9.78 10.89
N LYS A 86 -2.11 10.35 10.05
CA LYS A 86 -3.52 9.99 9.95
C LYS A 86 -3.79 8.82 9.02
N ILE A 87 -2.82 8.46 8.20
CA ILE A 87 -3.00 7.46 7.14
C ILE A 87 -1.89 6.43 7.22
N LYS A 88 -2.27 5.17 7.15
CA LYS A 88 -1.31 4.08 7.10
C LYS A 88 -1.04 3.67 5.66
N TYR A 89 0.10 3.07 5.44
CA TYR A 89 0.46 2.54 4.14
C TYR A 89 0.72 1.04 4.21
N ALA A 90 0.44 0.36 3.10
CA ALA A 90 0.77 -1.03 2.96
C ALA A 90 2.16 -1.14 2.36
N LYS A 91 2.99 -1.99 2.96
CA LYS A 91 4.34 -2.22 2.48
C LYS A 91 4.33 -3.42 1.54
N LEU A 92 4.73 -3.21 0.29
CA LEU A 92 4.90 -4.29 -0.67
C LEU A 92 6.26 -4.94 -0.44
N GLN A 93 6.26 -6.26 -0.26
CA GLN A 93 7.47 -7.02 -0.08
C GLN A 93 7.50 -8.19 -1.06
N THR A 94 8.65 -8.40 -1.70
CA THR A 94 8.87 -9.55 -2.56
C THR A 94 9.55 -10.63 -1.74
N VAL A 95 8.82 -11.70 -1.46
CA VAL A 95 9.30 -12.80 -0.62
C VAL A 95 10.53 -13.48 -1.24
N ILE A 96 10.54 -13.60 -2.56
CA ILE A 96 11.63 -14.24 -3.27
C ILE A 96 12.97 -13.53 -3.08
N GLU A 97 12.98 -12.22 -2.90
CA GLU A 97 14.23 -11.48 -2.68
C GLU A 97 14.95 -11.95 -1.43
N ASN A 98 14.23 -12.08 -0.33
CA ASN A 98 14.81 -12.54 0.92
C ASN A 98 15.36 -13.95 0.80
N ALA A 99 14.60 -14.86 0.20
CA ALA A 99 15.05 -16.23 -0.02
C ALA A 99 16.28 -16.30 -0.92
N PHE A 100 16.31 -15.46 -1.96
CA PHE A 100 17.43 -15.41 -2.90
C PHE A 100 18.71 -14.90 -2.23
N TYR A 101 18.63 -13.85 -1.42
CA TYR A 101 19.78 -13.32 -0.70
C TYR A 101 20.33 -14.32 0.31
N ASP A 102 19.47 -15.02 1.03
CA ASP A 102 19.88 -16.05 1.98
C ASP A 102 20.59 -17.17 1.27
N TRP A 103 20.07 -17.61 0.13
CA TRP A 103 20.69 -18.63 -0.70
C TRP A 103 22.08 -18.19 -1.20
N LEU A 104 22.20 -16.94 -1.65
CA LEU A 104 23.48 -16.38 -2.10
C LEU A 104 24.51 -16.35 -0.97
N LYS A 105 24.12 -15.98 0.23
CA LYS A 105 25.02 -15.96 1.39
C LYS A 105 25.58 -17.33 1.67
N GLU A 106 24.77 -18.37 1.58
CA GLU A 106 25.21 -19.75 1.76
C GLU A 106 26.20 -20.17 0.68
N LYS A 107 25.98 -19.75 -0.55
CA LYS A 107 26.85 -20.11 -1.68
C LYS A 107 28.15 -19.34 -1.71
N LEU A 108 28.18 -18.12 -1.18
CA LEU A 108 29.36 -17.27 -1.17
C LEU A 108 30.18 -17.38 0.11
N ALA A 109 29.65 -18.04 1.10
CA ALA A 109 30.32 -18.23 2.37
C ALA A 109 31.47 -19.22 2.28
#